data_c7165160f6212e85e20c7bb269551fd2
#
_entry.id   c7165160f6212e85e20c7bb269551fd2
#
_cell.length_a   1.000
_cell.length_b   1.000
_cell.length_c   1.000
_cell.angle_alpha   90.00
_cell.angle_beta   90.00
_cell.angle_gamma   90.00
#
_symmetry.space_group_name_H-M   'P 1'
#
loop_
_entity.id
_entity.type
_entity.pdbx_description
1 polymer ?
#
loop_
_entity_poly.entity_id
_entity_poly.type
_entity_poly.pdbx_seq_one_letter_code
_entity_poly.pdbx_strand_id
1 'polypeptide(L)'
;MIKLKYTFFLIFLFLSYSSHALQLGDQAPNFEAETTKGNFSFHDWAEDKWVILFSHPGDFTPVCTTELAHAAFLQPEFNKRNVKLIAISGDSIKDHLEWIPHINDFKNTIKSNNVINSIDLLKEDTDVNYPIIADIDFSISTLYGMYHPNAKPNS
;
A
#
# COMPACT_ATOMS: atom_id res chain seq x y z
N MET A 1 -15.34 -0.50 -51.65
CA MET A 1 -15.47 0.43 -50.51
C MET A 1 -16.11 -0.23 -49.27
N ILE A 2 -16.92 -1.25 -49.39
CA ILE A 2 -17.58 -1.92 -48.24
C ILE A 2 -16.60 -2.72 -47.40
N LYS A 3 -15.63 -3.42 -48.02
CA LYS A 3 -14.66 -4.26 -47.30
C LYS A 3 -13.72 -3.48 -46.32
N LEU A 4 -13.38 -2.23 -46.64
CA LEU A 4 -12.52 -1.39 -45.82
C LEU A 4 -13.23 -0.92 -44.52
N LYS A 5 -14.54 -0.71 -44.55
CA LYS A 5 -15.33 -0.31 -43.36
C LYS A 5 -15.45 -1.43 -42.34
N TYR A 6 -15.57 -2.69 -42.78
CA TYR A 6 -15.63 -3.84 -41.87
C TYR A 6 -14.26 -4.17 -41.24
N THR A 7 -13.18 -3.90 -41.97
CA THR A 7 -11.82 -4.09 -41.41
C THR A 7 -11.55 -3.09 -40.28
N PHE A 8 -11.96 -1.84 -40.41
CA PHE A 8 -11.86 -0.82 -39.35
C PHE A 8 -12.75 -1.14 -38.15
N PHE A 9 -13.95 -1.67 -38.37
CA PHE A 9 -14.85 -2.06 -37.30
C PHE A 9 -14.32 -3.28 -36.52
N LEU A 10 -13.72 -4.25 -37.18
CA LEU A 10 -13.08 -5.40 -36.53
C LEU A 10 -11.85 -5.02 -35.70
N ILE A 11 -11.05 -4.07 -36.17
CA ILE A 11 -9.89 -3.57 -35.41
C ILE A 11 -10.33 -2.83 -34.16
N PHE A 12 -11.44 -2.11 -34.19
CA PHE A 12 -11.98 -1.40 -33.03
C PHE A 12 -12.53 -2.35 -31.94
N LEU A 13 -12.99 -3.55 -32.34
CA LEU A 13 -13.48 -4.56 -31.39
C LEU A 13 -12.36 -5.21 -30.56
N PHE A 14 -11.12 -5.23 -31.04
CA PHE A 14 -9.97 -5.80 -30.34
C PHE A 14 -9.28 -4.83 -29.38
N LEU A 15 -9.67 -3.56 -29.33
CA LEU A 15 -9.12 -2.53 -28.45
C LEU A 15 -9.85 -2.40 -27.11
N SER A 16 -10.74 -3.32 -26.78
CA SER A 16 -11.34 -3.37 -25.45
C SER A 16 -10.33 -3.91 -24.45
N TYR A 17 -9.41 -3.07 -23.98
CA TYR A 17 -8.61 -3.36 -22.80
C TYR A 17 -9.56 -3.44 -21.60
N SER A 18 -9.93 -4.63 -21.24
CA SER A 18 -10.62 -4.85 -19.97
C SER A 18 -9.62 -4.64 -18.85
N SER A 19 -9.68 -3.50 -18.17
CA SER A 19 -9.03 -3.36 -16.87
C SER A 19 -9.77 -4.28 -15.89
N HIS A 20 -9.19 -5.41 -15.57
CA HIS A 20 -9.71 -6.29 -14.55
C HIS A 20 -9.00 -5.95 -13.23
N ALA A 21 -9.78 -5.75 -12.17
CA ALA A 21 -9.22 -5.76 -10.82
C ALA A 21 -8.62 -7.15 -10.55
N LEU A 22 -7.54 -7.18 -9.77
CA LEU A 22 -6.89 -8.43 -9.37
C LEU A 22 -7.88 -9.36 -8.66
N GLN A 23 -7.83 -10.62 -9.01
CA GLN A 23 -8.66 -11.66 -8.43
C GLN A 23 -7.81 -12.62 -7.57
N LEU A 24 -8.47 -13.39 -6.73
CA LEU A 24 -7.80 -14.42 -5.95
C LEU A 24 -7.14 -15.44 -6.88
N GLY A 25 -5.84 -15.64 -6.70
CA GLY A 25 -5.03 -16.53 -7.52
C GLY A 25 -4.27 -15.84 -8.66
N ASP A 26 -4.53 -14.56 -8.91
CA ASP A 26 -3.74 -13.80 -9.86
C ASP A 26 -2.33 -13.54 -9.32
N GLN A 27 -1.37 -13.47 -10.23
CA GLN A 27 -0.03 -13.04 -9.87
C GLN A 27 -0.04 -11.54 -9.61
N ALA A 28 0.46 -11.13 -8.44
CA ALA A 28 0.61 -9.72 -8.10
C ALA A 28 1.50 -9.01 -9.15
N PRO A 29 1.04 -7.91 -9.76
CA PRO A 29 1.85 -7.16 -10.71
C PRO A 29 3.15 -6.63 -10.09
N ASN A 30 4.24 -6.66 -10.88
CA ASN A 30 5.47 -5.99 -10.47
C ASN A 30 5.37 -4.48 -10.70
N PHE A 31 6.07 -3.71 -9.88
CA PHE A 31 6.21 -2.25 -10.02
C PHE A 31 7.52 -1.77 -9.40
N GLU A 32 7.97 -0.60 -9.84
CA GLU A 32 9.03 0.15 -9.18
C GLU A 32 8.40 1.17 -8.23
N ALA A 33 8.93 1.33 -7.04
CA ALA A 33 8.40 2.24 -6.03
C ALA A 33 9.48 3.09 -5.37
N GLU A 34 9.17 4.36 -5.17
CA GLU A 34 9.86 5.23 -4.23
C GLU A 34 9.20 5.07 -2.85
N THR A 35 10.01 4.79 -1.82
CA THR A 35 9.50 4.51 -0.49
C THR A 35 10.32 5.17 0.61
N THR A 36 9.80 5.20 1.83
CA THR A 36 10.52 5.65 3.03
C THR A 36 11.77 4.82 3.38
N LYS A 37 11.97 3.69 2.71
CA LYS A 37 13.14 2.80 2.87
C LYS A 37 14.02 2.73 1.62
N GLY A 38 13.86 3.67 0.68
CA GLY A 38 14.54 3.71 -0.61
C GLY A 38 13.70 3.10 -1.73
N ASN A 39 14.28 3.09 -2.92
CA ASN A 39 13.61 2.60 -4.12
C ASN A 39 13.84 1.10 -4.28
N PHE A 40 12.83 0.40 -4.76
CA PHE A 40 12.93 -1.04 -5.06
C PHE A 40 11.94 -1.48 -6.15
N SER A 41 12.26 -2.62 -6.78
CA SER A 41 11.30 -3.42 -7.53
C SER A 41 10.50 -4.29 -6.56
N PHE A 42 9.18 -4.31 -6.69
CA PHE A 42 8.30 -5.00 -5.74
C PHE A 42 8.60 -6.50 -5.64
N HIS A 43 8.76 -7.20 -6.77
CA HIS A 43 9.04 -8.63 -6.76
C HIS A 43 10.41 -8.93 -6.13
N ASP A 44 11.44 -8.13 -6.43
CA ASP A 44 12.77 -8.31 -5.84
C ASP A 44 12.74 -8.05 -4.34
N TRP A 45 12.00 -7.02 -3.90
CA TRP A 45 11.84 -6.73 -2.48
C TRP A 45 10.99 -7.78 -1.77
N ALA A 46 9.93 -8.30 -2.41
CA ALA A 46 9.06 -9.31 -1.83
C ALA A 46 9.81 -10.62 -1.57
N GLU A 47 10.76 -10.99 -2.48
CA GLU A 47 11.42 -12.28 -2.46
C GLU A 47 10.38 -13.43 -2.48
N ASP A 48 10.60 -14.50 -1.69
CA ASP A 48 9.66 -15.62 -1.51
C ASP A 48 8.73 -15.42 -0.28
N LYS A 49 8.42 -14.17 0.07
CA LYS A 49 7.61 -13.85 1.27
C LYS A 49 6.20 -13.46 0.89
N TRP A 50 5.28 -13.70 1.81
CA TRP A 50 3.96 -13.09 1.74
C TRP A 50 4.08 -11.58 1.93
N VAL A 51 3.25 -10.81 1.24
CA VAL A 51 3.21 -9.35 1.37
C VAL A 51 1.79 -8.90 1.66
N ILE A 52 1.65 -8.03 2.65
CA ILE A 52 0.42 -7.26 2.88
C ILE A 52 0.69 -5.85 2.37
N LEU A 53 0.13 -5.53 1.20
CA LEU A 53 0.05 -4.18 0.66
C LEU A 53 -1.26 -3.55 1.10
N PHE A 54 -1.21 -2.47 1.88
CA PHE A 54 -2.41 -1.77 2.36
C PHE A 54 -2.34 -0.28 2.06
N SER A 55 -3.47 0.28 1.62
CA SER A 55 -3.58 1.69 1.31
C SER A 55 -4.20 2.49 2.45
N HIS A 56 -3.82 3.75 2.56
CA HIS A 56 -4.49 4.73 3.41
C HIS A 56 -4.76 6.03 2.62
N PRO A 57 -5.83 6.77 2.97
CA PRO A 57 -6.27 7.92 2.17
C PRO A 57 -5.37 9.15 2.27
N GLY A 58 -4.57 9.29 3.32
CA GLY A 58 -3.68 10.43 3.48
C GLY A 58 -2.95 10.45 4.83
N ASP A 59 -1.77 11.06 4.82
CA ASP A 59 -0.93 11.25 5.98
C ASP A 59 -1.56 12.22 7.01
N PHE A 60 -1.06 12.21 8.23
CA PHE A 60 -1.49 13.08 9.35
C PHE A 60 -2.98 12.99 9.71
N THR A 61 -3.69 11.97 9.23
CA THR A 61 -5.09 11.75 9.62
C THR A 61 -5.16 10.89 10.88
N PRO A 62 -6.12 11.17 11.82
CA PRO A 62 -6.18 10.45 13.10
C PRO A 62 -6.37 8.95 12.96
N VAL A 63 -7.25 8.53 12.04
CA VAL A 63 -7.55 7.09 11.84
C VAL A 63 -6.35 6.38 11.24
N CYS A 64 -5.74 6.92 10.17
CA CYS A 64 -4.56 6.30 9.55
C CYS A 64 -3.38 6.24 10.51
N THR A 65 -3.16 7.29 11.34
CA THR A 65 -2.12 7.25 12.38
C THR A 65 -2.33 6.06 13.32
N THR A 66 -3.58 5.81 13.73
CA THR A 66 -3.93 4.67 14.59
C THR A 66 -3.65 3.33 13.89
N GLU A 67 -4.07 3.19 12.64
CA GLU A 67 -3.94 1.95 11.88
C GLU A 67 -2.48 1.61 11.59
N LEU A 68 -1.68 2.61 11.16
CA LEU A 68 -0.26 2.40 10.91
C LEU A 68 0.51 2.11 12.20
N ALA A 69 0.14 2.73 13.32
CA ALA A 69 0.70 2.39 14.63
C ALA A 69 0.40 0.95 15.02
N HIS A 70 -0.83 0.47 14.81
CA HIS A 70 -1.18 -0.93 15.06
C HIS A 70 -0.42 -1.90 14.13
N ALA A 71 -0.24 -1.56 12.86
CA ALA A 71 0.58 -2.34 11.95
C ALA A 71 2.04 -2.44 12.43
N ALA A 72 2.61 -1.35 12.96
CA ALA A 72 3.95 -1.35 13.53
C ALA A 72 4.05 -2.26 14.77
N PHE A 73 3.06 -2.27 15.66
CA PHE A 73 3.00 -3.21 16.78
C PHE A 73 2.99 -4.67 16.35
N LEU A 74 2.24 -4.98 15.29
CA LEU A 74 2.07 -6.35 14.81
C LEU A 74 3.22 -6.81 13.92
N GLN A 75 4.11 -5.92 13.51
CA GLN A 75 5.20 -6.23 12.58
C GLN A 75 6.08 -7.42 13.02
N PRO A 76 6.47 -7.58 14.31
CA PRO A 76 7.21 -8.76 14.74
C PRO A 76 6.44 -10.07 14.51
N GLU A 77 5.12 -10.06 14.68
CA GLU A 77 4.29 -11.24 14.45
C GLU A 77 4.15 -11.57 12.96
N PHE A 78 4.10 -10.55 12.09
CA PHE A 78 4.15 -10.74 10.65
C PHE A 78 5.51 -11.31 10.22
N ASN A 79 6.61 -10.77 10.73
CA ASN A 79 7.95 -11.26 10.44
C ASN A 79 8.14 -12.73 10.83
N LYS A 80 7.65 -13.16 12.01
CA LYS A 80 7.67 -14.57 12.45
C LYS A 80 6.92 -15.50 11.50
N ARG A 81 5.96 -14.98 10.73
CA ARG A 81 5.16 -15.74 9.75
C ARG A 81 5.65 -15.57 8.31
N ASN A 82 6.83 -15.00 8.14
CA ASN A 82 7.41 -14.72 6.83
C ASN A 82 6.55 -13.77 5.96
N VAL A 83 5.93 -12.77 6.61
CA VAL A 83 5.08 -11.77 5.97
C VAL A 83 5.76 -10.40 6.05
N LYS A 84 5.87 -9.71 4.92
CA LYS A 84 6.31 -8.30 4.82
C LYS A 84 5.09 -7.38 4.79
N LEU A 85 5.22 -6.23 5.44
CA LEU A 85 4.22 -5.16 5.38
C LEU A 85 4.72 -4.04 4.46
N ILE A 86 3.79 -3.41 3.73
CA ILE A 86 4.05 -2.22 2.94
C ILE A 86 2.77 -1.38 2.85
N ALA A 87 2.88 -0.11 3.18
CA ALA A 87 1.80 0.86 3.05
C ALA A 87 1.92 1.66 1.76
N ILE A 88 0.82 2.25 1.28
CA ILE A 88 0.78 3.10 0.08
C ILE A 88 -0.24 4.22 0.25
N SER A 89 0.14 5.44 -0.15
CA SER A 89 -0.79 6.55 -0.34
C SER A 89 -0.32 7.50 -1.44
N GLY A 90 -1.14 8.50 -1.77
CA GLY A 90 -0.80 9.54 -2.74
C GLY A 90 0.05 10.69 -2.18
N ASP A 91 0.50 10.60 -0.93
CA ASP A 91 1.35 11.63 -0.30
C ASP A 91 2.82 11.48 -0.73
N SER A 92 3.61 12.52 -0.51
CA SER A 92 5.02 12.52 -0.89
C SER A 92 5.90 11.76 0.12
N ILE A 93 7.09 11.33 -0.33
CA ILE A 93 8.11 10.76 0.58
C ILE A 93 8.43 11.70 1.73
N LYS A 94 8.47 12.99 1.47
CA LYS A 94 8.73 13.99 2.50
C LYS A 94 7.65 13.96 3.58
N ASP A 95 6.38 13.93 3.18
CA ASP A 95 5.24 13.89 4.10
C ASP A 95 5.27 12.59 4.92
N HIS A 96 5.50 11.44 4.29
CA HIS A 96 5.65 10.15 4.98
C HIS A 96 6.77 10.18 6.03
N LEU A 97 7.95 10.71 5.68
CA LEU A 97 9.08 10.79 6.61
C LEU A 97 8.81 11.73 7.78
N GLU A 98 8.10 12.84 7.54
CA GLU A 98 7.68 13.78 8.57
C GLU A 98 6.56 13.18 9.47
N TRP A 99 5.74 12.27 8.94
CA TRP A 99 4.64 11.66 9.68
C TRP A 99 5.05 10.46 10.55
N ILE A 100 6.05 9.67 10.16
CA ILE A 100 6.52 8.50 10.94
C ILE A 100 6.74 8.80 12.43
N PRO A 101 7.39 9.90 12.83
CA PRO A 101 7.53 10.26 14.24
C PRO A 101 6.19 10.39 14.97
N HIS A 102 5.17 10.97 14.34
CA HIS A 102 3.83 11.10 14.94
C HIS A 102 3.14 9.75 15.15
N ILE A 103 3.31 8.82 14.19
CA ILE A 103 2.80 7.45 14.32
C ILE A 103 3.46 6.76 15.51
N ASN A 104 4.78 6.91 15.67
CA ASN A 104 5.54 6.31 16.76
C ASN A 104 5.16 6.92 18.11
N ASP A 105 4.95 8.24 18.20
CA ASP A 105 4.49 8.92 19.40
C ASP A 105 3.10 8.46 19.84
N PHE A 106 2.18 8.30 18.87
CA PHE A 106 0.85 7.76 19.14
C PHE A 106 0.93 6.32 19.68
N LYS A 107 1.77 5.48 19.09
CA LYS A 107 2.06 4.13 19.56
C LYS A 107 2.50 4.13 21.04
N ASN A 108 3.43 5.01 21.39
CA ASN A 108 3.93 5.11 22.76
C ASN A 108 2.83 5.54 23.75
N THR A 109 1.93 6.41 23.31
CA THR A 109 0.77 6.84 24.11
C THR A 109 -0.19 5.67 24.38
N ILE A 110 -0.48 4.84 23.39
CA ILE A 110 -1.32 3.64 23.54
C ILE A 110 -0.69 2.68 24.56
N LYS A 111 0.61 2.45 24.46
CA LYS A 111 1.37 1.58 25.36
C LYS A 111 1.31 2.08 26.81
N SER A 112 1.51 3.38 27.03
CA SER A 112 1.52 3.99 28.37
C SER A 112 0.15 3.93 29.07
N ASN A 113 -0.94 3.98 28.30
CA ASN A 113 -2.30 4.00 28.82
C ASN A 113 -2.89 2.61 29.14
N ASN A 114 -2.08 1.55 29.09
CA ASN A 114 -2.49 0.16 29.35
C ASN A 114 -3.68 -0.34 28.50
N VAL A 115 -4.01 0.35 27.41
CA VAL A 115 -5.14 -0.02 26.54
C VAL A 115 -4.94 -1.39 25.91
N ILE A 116 -3.69 -1.89 25.88
CA ILE A 116 -3.31 -3.11 25.16
C ILE A 116 -2.72 -4.19 26.10
N ASN A 117 -2.88 -4.08 27.42
CA ASN A 117 -2.34 -5.08 28.36
C ASN A 117 -2.85 -6.52 28.18
N SER A 118 -3.82 -6.74 27.32
CA SER A 118 -4.41 -8.06 27.06
C SER A 118 -3.79 -8.81 25.86
N ILE A 119 -2.86 -8.17 25.11
CA ILE A 119 -2.25 -8.79 23.93
C ILE A 119 -0.77 -9.00 24.23
N ASP A 120 -0.40 -10.24 24.56
CA ASP A 120 0.99 -10.69 24.79
C ASP A 120 1.91 -10.44 23.58
N LEU A 121 1.34 -10.03 22.44
CA LEU A 121 1.99 -9.74 21.17
C LEU A 121 2.81 -8.45 21.16
N LEU A 122 2.63 -7.57 22.15
CA LEU A 122 3.20 -6.22 22.18
C LEU A 122 4.47 -6.10 23.03
N LYS A 123 5.15 -7.21 23.29
CA LYS A 123 6.38 -7.22 24.08
C LYS A 123 7.57 -6.58 23.38
N GLU A 124 7.56 -6.58 22.05
CA GLU A 124 8.62 -5.97 21.24
C GLU A 124 8.21 -4.53 20.85
N ASP A 125 9.02 -3.57 21.25
CA ASP A 125 8.80 -2.15 20.96
C ASP A 125 9.44 -1.83 19.61
N THR A 126 8.63 -1.85 18.56
CA THR A 126 9.10 -1.58 17.21
C THR A 126 8.46 -0.32 16.67
N ASP A 127 9.29 0.65 16.30
CA ASP A 127 8.87 1.78 15.48
C ASP A 127 8.44 1.33 14.08
N VAL A 128 7.74 2.18 13.34
CA VAL A 128 7.39 1.93 11.94
C VAL A 128 8.66 1.53 11.18
N ASN A 129 8.76 0.27 10.80
CA ASN A 129 9.91 -0.29 10.10
C ASN A 129 9.55 -0.95 8.76
N TYR A 130 8.30 -0.89 8.34
CA TYR A 130 7.88 -1.24 7.00
C TYR A 130 7.96 -0.01 6.08
N PRO A 131 8.17 -0.20 4.75
CA PRO A 131 8.18 0.89 3.79
C PRO A 131 6.78 1.48 3.60
N ILE A 132 6.73 2.79 3.32
CA ILE A 132 5.53 3.50 2.87
C ILE A 132 5.83 4.03 1.47
N ILE A 133 5.00 3.69 0.49
CA ILE A 133 5.13 4.05 -0.92
C ILE A 133 4.50 5.42 -1.15
N ALA A 134 5.22 6.31 -1.84
CA ALA A 134 4.68 7.55 -2.39
C ALA A 134 4.14 7.31 -3.81
N ASP A 135 2.85 7.06 -3.93
CA ASP A 135 2.15 6.82 -5.19
C ASP A 135 1.44 8.10 -5.67
N ILE A 136 2.22 9.16 -5.87
CA ILE A 136 1.72 10.53 -6.14
C ILE A 136 0.82 10.59 -7.38
N ASP A 137 1.10 9.78 -8.39
CA ASP A 137 0.35 9.70 -9.64
C ASP A 137 -0.72 8.60 -9.64
N PHE A 138 -0.86 7.88 -8.51
CA PHE A 138 -1.78 6.76 -8.33
C PHE A 138 -1.57 5.61 -9.34
N SER A 139 -0.39 5.49 -9.92
CA SER A 139 -0.08 4.45 -10.91
C SER A 139 -0.11 3.05 -10.31
N ILE A 140 0.47 2.86 -9.13
CA ILE A 140 0.49 1.58 -8.41
C ILE A 140 -0.90 1.25 -7.87
N SER A 141 -1.57 2.21 -7.24
CA SER A 141 -2.95 2.04 -6.75
C SER A 141 -3.92 1.68 -7.88
N THR A 142 -3.74 2.28 -9.06
CA THR A 142 -4.53 1.95 -10.25
C THR A 142 -4.22 0.53 -10.76
N LEU A 143 -2.94 0.16 -10.80
CA LEU A 143 -2.48 -1.15 -11.23
C LEU A 143 -3.08 -2.28 -10.38
N TYR A 144 -3.24 -2.04 -9.08
CA TYR A 144 -3.83 -2.98 -8.13
C TYR A 144 -5.37 -2.84 -7.99
N GLY A 145 -6.00 -1.95 -8.75
CA GLY A 145 -7.44 -1.72 -8.66
C GLY A 145 -7.90 -1.11 -7.33
N MET A 146 -6.98 -0.49 -6.58
CA MET A 146 -7.25 0.15 -5.29
C MET A 146 -7.80 1.57 -5.46
N TYR A 147 -7.55 2.19 -6.62
CA TYR A 147 -7.99 3.56 -6.89
C TYR A 147 -9.44 3.57 -7.38
N HIS A 148 -10.31 4.26 -6.66
CA HIS A 148 -11.71 4.37 -7.05
C HIS A 148 -11.84 5.31 -8.27
N PRO A 149 -12.55 4.92 -9.38
CA PRO A 149 -12.62 5.73 -10.61
C PRO A 149 -13.16 7.14 -10.42
N ASN A 150 -13.96 7.36 -9.36
CA ASN A 150 -14.54 8.67 -9.03
C ASN A 150 -13.78 9.37 -7.88
N ALA A 151 -12.68 8.83 -7.40
CA ALA A 151 -11.84 9.50 -6.42
C ALA A 151 -11.19 10.72 -7.09
N LYS A 152 -11.22 11.86 -6.40
CA LYS A 152 -10.48 13.04 -6.85
C LYS A 152 -9.13 13.04 -6.15
N PRO A 153 -8.04 13.31 -6.87
CA PRO A 153 -6.76 13.60 -6.22
C PRO A 153 -6.99 14.72 -5.19
N ASN A 154 -6.58 14.49 -3.95
CA ASN A 154 -6.63 15.50 -2.87
C ASN A 154 -8.05 15.95 -2.43
N SER A 155 -9.02 15.07 -2.37
CA SER A 155 -10.33 15.37 -1.76
C SER A 155 -10.42 14.90 -0.33
#